data_21013ba519d97513084d3eda8bc58bf3
#
_entry.id   21013ba519d97513084d3eda8bc58bf3
#
_cell.length_a   1.000
_cell.length_b   1.000
_cell.length_c   1.000
_cell.angle_alpha   90.00
_cell.angle_beta   90.00
_cell.angle_gamma   90.00
#
_symmetry.space_group_name_H-M   'P 1'
#
loop_
_entity.id
_entity.type
_entity.pdbx_description
1 polymer ?
#
loop_
_entity_poly.entity_id
_entity_poly.type
_entity_poly.pdbx_seq_one_letter_code
_entity_poly.pdbx_strand_id
1 'polypeptide(L)'
;IQTRLRMGAYKEAIKAASAYQDIFGKENFYLELMDHGIEIETRVKADLLKLGKELAMPLLATNDLHYTRQEDAAAHEALLCVQSGSTLADPKRFKFDNDTFYVKTAAQMRELFKEIPESCDNTLLIAERCNITLREGENLLPQFEVPAGESEDSWLKKEAERGLKQRMAGRLTPEHETRLQYELGVMEKMGFPGYFLVVADLVAHAKEV
;
A
#
# COMPACT_ATOMS: atom_id res chain seq x y z
N ILE A 1 15.05 12.40 -1.67
CA ILE A 1 16.02 13.19 -0.88
C ILE A 1 17.27 12.36 -0.65
N GLN A 2 17.18 11.26 0.09
CA GLN A 2 18.32 10.41 0.48
C GLN A 2 19.15 9.91 -0.74
N THR A 3 18.51 9.48 -1.84
CA THR A 3 19.22 9.08 -3.06
C THR A 3 20.09 10.21 -3.62
N ARG A 4 19.61 11.46 -3.60
CA ARG A 4 20.38 12.62 -4.04
C ARG A 4 21.57 12.91 -3.12
N LEU A 5 21.37 12.80 -1.80
CA LEU A 5 22.46 12.93 -0.82
C LEU A 5 23.53 11.85 -1.03
N ARG A 6 23.12 10.61 -1.24
CA ARG A 6 24.03 9.48 -1.56
C ARG A 6 24.89 9.78 -2.79
N MET A 7 24.32 10.45 -3.78
CA MET A 7 25.03 10.83 -5.02
C MET A 7 25.84 12.14 -4.89
N GLY A 8 25.89 12.74 -3.70
CA GLY A 8 26.57 14.02 -3.46
C GLY A 8 25.84 15.24 -4.05
N ALA A 9 24.61 15.09 -4.48
CA ALA A 9 23.78 16.12 -5.09
C ALA A 9 22.97 16.88 -4.03
N TYR A 10 23.67 17.57 -3.11
CA TYR A 10 23.05 18.23 -1.95
C TYR A 10 22.04 19.32 -2.34
N LYS A 11 22.36 20.14 -3.35
CA LYS A 11 21.46 21.20 -3.82
C LYS A 11 20.13 20.67 -4.35
N GLU A 12 20.19 19.58 -5.09
CA GLU A 12 19.01 18.88 -5.62
C GLU A 12 18.21 18.20 -4.49
N ALA A 13 18.90 17.74 -3.45
CA ALA A 13 18.24 17.20 -2.26
C ALA A 13 17.45 18.30 -1.52
N ILE A 14 18.03 19.48 -1.28
CA ILE A 14 17.34 20.64 -0.70
C ILE A 14 16.13 21.02 -1.54
N LYS A 15 16.30 21.18 -2.86
CA LYS A 15 15.20 21.55 -3.75
C LYS A 15 14.03 20.54 -3.67
N ALA A 16 14.33 19.25 -3.64
CA ALA A 16 13.30 18.24 -3.49
C ALA A 16 12.62 18.27 -2.10
N ALA A 17 13.40 18.47 -1.03
CA ALA A 17 12.88 18.57 0.32
C ALA A 17 11.95 19.78 0.48
N SER A 18 12.38 20.96 -0.02
CA SER A 18 11.54 22.17 -0.03
C SER A 18 10.24 21.95 -0.80
N ALA A 19 10.29 21.31 -1.96
CA ALA A 19 9.08 21.05 -2.75
C ALA A 19 8.07 20.15 -2.00
N TYR A 20 8.55 19.12 -1.29
CA TYR A 20 7.67 18.30 -0.45
C TYR A 20 7.12 19.08 0.75
N GLN A 21 7.93 19.94 1.36
CA GLN A 21 7.49 20.80 2.45
C GLN A 21 6.41 21.82 1.99
N ASP A 22 6.53 22.33 0.76
CA ASP A 22 5.53 23.22 0.16
C ASP A 22 4.22 22.47 -0.15
N ILE A 23 4.29 21.19 -0.59
CA ILE A 23 3.12 20.37 -0.91
C ILE A 23 2.38 19.95 0.36
N PHE A 24 3.08 19.44 1.37
CA PHE A 24 2.47 18.81 2.54
C PHE A 24 2.34 19.77 3.74
N GLY A 25 3.05 20.89 3.72
CA GLY A 25 3.19 21.80 4.85
C GLY A 25 4.36 21.43 5.78
N LYS A 26 4.94 22.45 6.43
CA LYS A 26 6.14 22.31 7.26
C LYS A 26 6.00 21.31 8.41
N GLU A 27 4.80 21.17 8.95
CA GLU A 27 4.50 20.30 10.10
C GLU A 27 4.11 18.87 9.70
N ASN A 28 3.97 18.62 8.41
CA ASN A 28 3.47 17.34 7.89
C ASN A 28 4.52 16.55 7.11
N PHE A 29 5.70 17.10 6.92
CA PHE A 29 6.78 16.46 6.21
C PHE A 29 8.01 16.34 7.10
N TYR A 30 8.49 15.11 7.32
CA TYR A 30 9.59 14.78 8.22
C TYR A 30 10.77 14.22 7.44
N LEU A 31 11.98 14.46 7.93
CA LEU A 31 13.18 13.79 7.47
C LEU A 31 13.38 12.52 8.29
N GLU A 32 13.24 11.39 7.63
CA GLU A 32 13.38 10.08 8.22
C GLU A 32 14.85 9.74 8.47
N LEU A 33 15.14 9.27 9.68
CA LEU A 33 16.44 8.77 10.10
C LEU A 33 16.32 7.29 10.46
N MET A 34 17.18 6.47 9.86
CA MET A 34 17.35 5.06 10.17
C MET A 34 18.78 4.80 10.62
N ASP A 35 18.99 3.79 11.43
CA ASP A 35 20.31 3.36 11.85
C ASP A 35 20.35 1.83 12.07
N HIS A 36 20.71 1.10 11.02
CA HIS A 36 20.93 -0.34 11.02
C HIS A 36 22.41 -0.68 11.00
N GLY A 37 23.30 0.33 11.16
CA GLY A 37 24.74 0.14 11.06
C GLY A 37 25.24 -0.12 9.63
N ILE A 38 24.44 0.22 8.61
CA ILE A 38 24.83 0.06 7.22
C ILE A 38 25.50 1.35 6.68
N GLU A 39 26.47 1.17 5.79
CA GLU A 39 27.31 2.27 5.29
C GLU A 39 26.49 3.40 4.67
N ILE A 40 25.44 3.07 3.93
CA ILE A 40 24.63 4.06 3.21
C ILE A 40 23.90 5.01 4.17
N GLU A 41 23.42 4.51 5.30
CA GLU A 41 22.73 5.35 6.32
C GLU A 41 23.74 6.28 7.00
N THR A 42 24.89 5.73 7.41
CA THR A 42 25.97 6.51 8.01
C THR A 42 26.45 7.62 7.09
N ARG A 43 26.59 7.34 5.79
CA ARG A 43 27.05 8.30 4.79
C ARG A 43 26.09 9.48 4.60
N VAL A 44 24.78 9.27 4.65
CA VAL A 44 23.79 10.32 4.41
C VAL A 44 23.33 11.03 5.68
N LYS A 45 23.58 10.47 6.88
CA LYS A 45 23.11 10.98 8.17
C LYS A 45 23.54 12.44 8.41
N ALA A 46 24.80 12.75 8.21
CA ALA A 46 25.28 14.12 8.43
C ALA A 46 24.60 15.15 7.52
N ASP A 47 24.42 14.80 6.25
CA ASP A 47 23.74 15.67 5.29
C ASP A 47 22.23 15.79 5.57
N LEU A 48 21.56 14.73 6.04
CA LEU A 48 20.17 14.80 6.48
C LEU A 48 20.00 15.72 7.69
N LEU A 49 20.87 15.62 8.69
CA LEU A 49 20.85 16.50 9.85
C LEU A 49 21.08 17.97 9.46
N LYS A 50 22.04 18.22 8.57
CA LYS A 50 22.30 19.55 8.03
C LYS A 50 21.09 20.10 7.28
N LEU A 51 20.46 19.30 6.42
CA LEU A 51 19.28 19.66 5.64
C LEU A 51 18.07 19.94 6.55
N GLY A 52 17.85 19.12 7.57
CA GLY A 52 16.80 19.32 8.57
C GLY A 52 16.94 20.67 9.28
N LYS A 53 18.17 21.01 9.68
CA LYS A 53 18.47 22.31 10.32
C LYS A 53 18.28 23.48 9.35
N GLU A 54 18.74 23.36 8.10
CA GLU A 54 18.68 24.41 7.09
C GLU A 54 17.24 24.75 6.68
N LEU A 55 16.38 23.75 6.55
CA LEU A 55 14.98 23.92 6.17
C LEU A 55 14.01 23.94 7.36
N ALA A 56 14.51 23.88 8.59
CA ALA A 56 13.69 23.71 9.80
C ALA A 56 12.70 22.55 9.67
N MET A 57 13.16 21.42 9.14
CA MET A 57 12.37 20.20 9.00
C MET A 57 12.51 19.31 10.23
N PRO A 58 11.41 18.80 10.78
CA PRO A 58 11.46 17.85 11.89
C PRO A 58 12.09 16.53 11.46
N LEU A 59 12.85 15.93 12.35
CA LEU A 59 13.48 14.62 12.18
C LEU A 59 12.61 13.54 12.78
N LEU A 60 12.59 12.36 12.18
CA LEU A 60 11.81 11.21 12.64
C LEU A 60 12.67 9.94 12.64
N ALA A 61 12.84 9.32 13.80
CA ALA A 61 13.50 8.02 13.91
C ALA A 61 12.53 6.90 13.50
N THR A 62 12.96 6.06 12.57
CA THR A 62 12.24 4.86 12.15
C THR A 62 13.17 3.65 12.18
N ASN A 63 12.60 2.46 12.01
CA ASN A 63 13.34 1.21 12.15
C ASN A 63 13.21 0.26 10.94
N ASP A 64 12.53 0.67 9.87
CA ASP A 64 12.34 -0.17 8.68
C ASP A 64 12.04 -1.64 9.02
N LEU A 65 11.06 -1.84 9.88
CA LEU A 65 10.71 -3.11 10.49
C LEU A 65 10.29 -4.17 9.46
N HIS A 66 10.94 -5.33 9.48
CA HIS A 66 10.62 -6.44 8.58
C HIS A 66 10.24 -7.74 9.29
N TYR A 67 10.61 -7.90 10.56
CA TYR A 67 10.27 -9.08 11.37
C TYR A 67 10.22 -8.73 12.86
N THR A 68 9.60 -9.61 13.65
CA THR A 68 9.29 -9.30 15.05
C THR A 68 10.50 -9.41 15.96
N ARG A 69 11.28 -10.50 15.83
CA ARG A 69 12.43 -10.80 16.69
C ARG A 69 13.69 -10.89 15.84
N GLN A 70 14.84 -10.64 16.44
CA GLN A 70 16.12 -10.69 15.74
C GLN A 70 16.38 -12.07 15.12
N GLU A 71 16.04 -13.16 15.82
CA GLU A 71 16.16 -14.52 15.31
C GLU A 71 15.28 -14.85 14.11
N ASP A 72 14.22 -14.06 13.86
CA ASP A 72 13.34 -14.23 12.71
C ASP A 72 13.98 -13.81 11.38
N ALA A 73 15.18 -13.20 11.42
CA ALA A 73 15.93 -12.82 10.23
C ALA A 73 16.14 -13.99 9.25
N ALA A 74 16.40 -15.19 9.77
CA ALA A 74 16.58 -16.38 8.94
C ALA A 74 15.29 -16.81 8.21
N ALA A 75 14.13 -16.70 8.89
CA ALA A 75 12.84 -16.97 8.27
C ALA A 75 12.50 -15.90 7.22
N HIS A 76 12.83 -14.64 7.49
CA HIS A 76 12.65 -13.54 6.54
C HIS A 76 13.51 -13.74 5.27
N GLU A 77 14.77 -14.21 5.39
CA GLU A 77 15.59 -14.56 4.24
C GLU A 77 14.93 -15.62 3.34
N ALA A 78 14.32 -16.65 3.95
CA ALA A 78 13.58 -17.67 3.18
C ALA A 78 12.37 -17.06 2.46
N LEU A 79 11.64 -16.15 3.12
CA LEU A 79 10.51 -15.44 2.52
C LEU A 79 10.94 -14.57 1.32
N LEU A 80 12.08 -13.88 1.41
CA LEU A 80 12.65 -13.12 0.30
C LEU A 80 12.99 -14.03 -0.90
N CYS A 81 13.45 -15.26 -0.64
CA CYS A 81 13.69 -16.24 -1.70
C CYS A 81 12.39 -16.65 -2.41
N VAL A 82 11.30 -16.85 -1.65
CA VAL A 82 9.97 -17.14 -2.24
C VAL A 82 9.51 -16.00 -3.14
N GLN A 83 9.63 -14.75 -2.64
CA GLN A 83 9.22 -13.56 -3.39
C GLN A 83 10.03 -13.37 -4.69
N SER A 84 11.32 -13.63 -4.65
CA SER A 84 12.23 -13.39 -5.78
C SER A 84 12.41 -14.61 -6.71
N GLY A 85 11.80 -15.76 -6.40
CA GLY A 85 12.00 -17.01 -7.15
C GLY A 85 13.42 -17.56 -7.06
N SER A 86 14.15 -17.23 -5.99
CA SER A 86 15.53 -17.67 -5.73
C SER A 86 15.58 -18.75 -4.64
N THR A 87 16.76 -19.24 -4.32
CA THR A 87 16.98 -20.19 -3.22
C THR A 87 18.01 -19.64 -2.23
N LEU A 88 17.99 -20.14 -0.99
CA LEU A 88 18.98 -19.76 0.03
C LEU A 88 20.43 -20.07 -0.39
N ALA A 89 20.63 -21.05 -1.27
CA ALA A 89 21.94 -21.44 -1.79
C ALA A 89 22.44 -20.49 -2.91
N ASP A 90 21.60 -19.64 -3.48
CA ASP A 90 22.00 -18.70 -4.52
C ASP A 90 22.83 -17.56 -3.91
N PRO A 91 24.13 -17.42 -4.25
CA PRO A 91 24.98 -16.37 -3.71
C PRO A 91 24.60 -14.95 -4.20
N LYS A 92 23.83 -14.85 -5.29
CA LYS A 92 23.38 -13.57 -5.88
C LYS A 92 21.97 -13.18 -5.46
N ARG A 93 21.32 -13.97 -4.58
CA ARG A 93 19.97 -13.64 -4.10
C ARG A 93 19.95 -12.28 -3.39
N PHE A 94 18.83 -11.62 -3.43
CA PHE A 94 18.59 -10.46 -2.59
C PHE A 94 18.54 -10.89 -1.11
N LYS A 95 19.27 -10.19 -0.27
CA LYS A 95 19.29 -10.37 1.19
C LYS A 95 19.59 -9.06 1.88
N PHE A 96 19.23 -8.96 3.13
CA PHE A 96 19.58 -7.82 3.97
C PHE A 96 21.03 -7.93 4.45
N ASP A 97 21.65 -6.78 4.71
CA ASP A 97 23.05 -6.71 5.10
C ASP A 97 23.31 -7.27 6.52
N ASN A 98 22.28 -7.21 7.38
CA ASN A 98 22.33 -7.69 8.76
C ASN A 98 20.95 -8.06 9.31
N ASP A 99 20.86 -8.39 10.58
CA ASP A 99 19.66 -8.86 11.30
C ASP A 99 19.01 -7.80 12.20
N THR A 100 19.24 -6.52 11.94
CA THR A 100 18.78 -5.43 12.83
C THR A 100 17.40 -4.87 12.54
N PHE A 101 16.66 -5.45 11.59
CA PHE A 101 15.34 -5.00 11.14
C PHE A 101 14.17 -5.58 11.95
N TYR A 102 14.39 -5.86 13.23
CA TYR A 102 13.40 -6.38 14.17
C TYR A 102 12.73 -5.28 15.00
N VAL A 103 11.65 -5.63 15.72
CA VAL A 103 10.95 -4.69 16.63
C VAL A 103 11.85 -4.33 17.80
N LYS A 104 12.43 -3.15 17.76
CA LYS A 104 13.22 -2.60 18.87
C LYS A 104 12.31 -2.01 19.94
N THR A 105 12.69 -2.16 21.20
CA THR A 105 12.03 -1.48 22.31
C THR A 105 12.28 0.02 22.26
N ALA A 106 11.43 0.80 22.95
CA ALA A 106 11.62 2.25 23.07
C ALA A 106 13.00 2.61 23.65
N ALA A 107 13.49 1.82 24.61
CA ALA A 107 14.83 2.02 25.19
C ALA A 107 15.95 1.79 24.15
N GLN A 108 15.84 0.74 23.34
CA GLN A 108 16.80 0.45 22.27
C GLN A 108 16.79 1.57 21.21
N MET A 109 15.60 2.06 20.79
CA MET A 109 15.51 3.15 19.83
C MET A 109 16.09 4.45 20.41
N ARG A 110 15.80 4.78 21.67
CA ARG A 110 16.36 5.97 22.33
C ARG A 110 17.88 5.89 22.52
N GLU A 111 18.43 4.72 22.76
CA GLU A 111 19.89 4.55 22.80
C GLU A 111 20.52 4.73 21.41
N LEU A 112 19.88 4.18 20.38
CA LEU A 112 20.33 4.29 18.99
C LEU A 112 20.38 5.75 18.50
N PHE A 113 19.39 6.54 18.90
CA PHE A 113 19.25 7.97 18.53
C PHE A 113 19.53 8.93 19.68
N LYS A 114 20.34 8.52 20.67
CA LYS A 114 20.63 9.33 21.88
C LYS A 114 21.20 10.73 21.59
N GLU A 115 21.88 10.89 20.45
CA GLU A 115 22.44 12.20 20.03
C GLU A 115 21.38 13.11 19.38
N ILE A 116 20.19 12.56 19.05
CA ILE A 116 19.09 13.25 18.36
C ILE A 116 17.76 12.82 19.01
N PRO A 117 17.57 13.04 20.32
CA PRO A 117 16.43 12.52 21.07
C PRO A 117 15.08 13.01 20.52
N GLU A 118 15.02 14.20 19.94
CA GLU A 118 13.84 14.78 19.32
C GLU A 118 13.30 13.91 18.16
N SER A 119 14.15 13.17 17.49
CA SER A 119 13.70 12.28 16.41
C SER A 119 12.84 11.12 16.93
N CYS A 120 13.09 10.66 18.16
CA CYS A 120 12.24 9.70 18.86
C CYS A 120 10.99 10.36 19.45
N ASP A 121 11.11 11.57 20.01
CA ASP A 121 9.97 12.30 20.59
C ASP A 121 8.92 12.62 19.53
N ASN A 122 9.34 12.99 18.32
CA ASN A 122 8.46 13.25 17.19
C ASN A 122 7.60 12.04 16.79
N THR A 123 8.01 10.80 17.09
CA THR A 123 7.18 9.62 16.85
C THR A 123 5.91 9.63 17.70
N LEU A 124 5.99 10.14 18.92
CA LEU A 124 4.83 10.28 19.82
C LEU A 124 3.87 11.35 19.32
N LEU A 125 4.40 12.49 18.84
CA LEU A 125 3.58 13.56 18.25
C LEU A 125 2.82 13.07 17.01
N ILE A 126 3.43 12.23 16.18
CA ILE A 126 2.76 11.62 15.04
C ILE A 126 1.68 10.64 15.52
N ALA A 127 1.98 9.80 16.51
CA ALA A 127 1.02 8.84 17.07
C ALA A 127 -0.23 9.54 17.63
N GLU A 128 -0.06 10.67 18.34
CA GLU A 128 -1.16 11.48 18.85
C GLU A 128 -2.04 12.07 17.72
N ARG A 129 -1.44 12.37 16.57
CA ARG A 129 -2.17 12.89 15.40
C ARG A 129 -2.89 11.79 14.60
N CYS A 130 -2.46 10.53 14.73
CA CYS A 130 -3.03 9.39 14.05
C CYS A 130 -4.24 8.88 14.84
N ASN A 131 -5.43 9.37 14.49
CA ASN A 131 -6.70 8.97 15.12
C ASN A 131 -7.67 8.50 14.03
N ILE A 132 -7.50 7.25 13.60
CA ILE A 132 -8.29 6.64 12.53
C ILE A 132 -9.22 5.58 13.12
N THR A 133 -10.49 5.71 12.81
CA THR A 133 -11.48 4.65 13.09
C THR A 133 -11.73 3.88 11.80
N LEU A 134 -11.46 2.58 11.82
CA LEU A 134 -11.83 1.70 10.72
C LEU A 134 -13.34 1.44 10.78
N ARG A 135 -14.01 1.70 9.66
CA ARG A 135 -15.42 1.38 9.49
C ARG A 135 -15.52 0.02 8.82
N GLU A 136 -16.16 -0.93 9.52
CA GLU A 136 -16.35 -2.29 9.03
C GLU A 136 -17.79 -2.47 8.55
N GLY A 137 -18.00 -3.39 7.61
CA GLY A 137 -19.32 -3.77 7.13
C GLY A 137 -19.99 -2.76 6.19
N GLU A 138 -19.31 -1.69 5.79
CA GLU A 138 -19.82 -0.76 4.78
C GLU A 138 -19.50 -1.29 3.38
N ASN A 139 -20.53 -1.40 2.56
CA ASN A 139 -20.36 -1.65 1.13
C ASN A 139 -20.01 -0.32 0.44
N LEU A 140 -18.72 -0.14 0.11
CA LEU A 140 -18.23 1.07 -0.55
C LEU A 140 -18.25 0.98 -2.09
N LEU A 141 -18.87 -0.06 -2.65
CA LEU A 141 -19.05 -0.15 -4.10
C LEU A 141 -20.00 0.97 -4.56
N PRO A 142 -19.69 1.66 -5.66
CA PRO A 142 -20.60 2.65 -6.23
C PRO A 142 -21.91 1.95 -6.61
N GLN A 143 -23.03 2.63 -6.35
CA GLN A 143 -24.32 2.18 -6.84
C GLN A 143 -24.39 2.36 -8.35
N PHE A 144 -24.85 1.34 -9.05
CA PHE A 144 -25.08 1.41 -10.49
C PHE A 144 -26.40 2.12 -10.77
N GLU A 145 -26.40 3.09 -11.65
CA GLU A 145 -27.63 3.77 -12.07
C GLU A 145 -28.48 2.82 -12.91
N VAL A 146 -29.65 2.46 -12.38
CA VAL A 146 -30.63 1.59 -13.05
C VAL A 146 -31.83 2.39 -13.53
N PRO A 147 -32.59 1.94 -14.55
CA PRO A 147 -33.81 2.59 -15.00
C PRO A 147 -34.86 2.74 -13.90
N ALA A 148 -35.69 3.76 -14.02
CA ALA A 148 -36.77 4.03 -13.05
C ALA A 148 -37.67 2.78 -12.86
N GLY A 149 -37.86 2.38 -11.61
CA GLY A 149 -38.66 1.21 -11.23
C GLY A 149 -37.86 -0.11 -11.17
N GLU A 150 -36.58 -0.08 -11.47
CA GLU A 150 -35.67 -1.22 -11.31
C GLU A 150 -34.85 -1.13 -10.03
N SER A 151 -34.40 -2.28 -9.54
CA SER A 151 -33.30 -2.42 -8.61
C SER A 151 -32.06 -2.95 -9.34
N GLU A 152 -30.89 -2.89 -8.72
CA GLU A 152 -29.66 -3.53 -9.29
C GLU A 152 -29.89 -5.02 -9.55
N ASP A 153 -30.59 -5.74 -8.67
CA ASP A 153 -30.92 -7.16 -8.83
C ASP A 153 -31.81 -7.39 -10.06
N SER A 154 -32.90 -6.66 -10.15
CA SER A 154 -33.85 -6.84 -11.25
C SER A 154 -33.23 -6.44 -12.60
N TRP A 155 -32.40 -5.41 -12.59
CA TRP A 155 -31.71 -4.94 -13.80
C TRP A 155 -30.62 -5.91 -14.24
N LEU A 156 -29.79 -6.41 -13.32
CA LEU A 156 -28.79 -7.42 -13.61
C LEU A 156 -29.43 -8.67 -14.24
N LYS A 157 -30.55 -9.13 -13.66
CA LYS A 157 -31.28 -10.29 -14.19
C LYS A 157 -31.72 -10.06 -15.64
N LYS A 158 -32.35 -8.90 -15.95
CA LYS A 158 -32.79 -8.56 -17.29
C LYS A 158 -31.64 -8.50 -18.30
N GLU A 159 -30.56 -7.83 -17.92
CA GLU A 159 -29.39 -7.71 -18.79
C GLU A 159 -28.69 -9.05 -19.02
N ALA A 160 -28.59 -9.90 -18.01
CA ALA A 160 -28.00 -11.23 -18.13
C ALA A 160 -28.88 -12.17 -18.97
N GLU A 161 -30.19 -12.13 -18.82
CA GLU A 161 -31.12 -12.91 -19.67
C GLU A 161 -31.07 -12.43 -21.13
N ARG A 162 -31.01 -11.12 -21.36
CA ARG A 162 -30.83 -10.53 -22.69
C ARG A 162 -29.51 -10.98 -23.32
N GLY A 163 -28.41 -10.89 -22.58
CA GLY A 163 -27.09 -11.27 -23.02
C GLY A 163 -26.97 -12.78 -23.31
N LEU A 164 -27.58 -13.64 -22.49
CA LEU A 164 -27.64 -15.07 -22.74
C LEU A 164 -28.34 -15.41 -24.07
N LYS A 165 -29.52 -14.81 -24.30
CA LYS A 165 -30.28 -15.02 -25.55
C LYS A 165 -29.47 -14.60 -26.78
N GLN A 166 -28.80 -13.43 -26.70
CA GLN A 166 -27.95 -12.94 -27.80
C GLN A 166 -26.76 -13.87 -28.09
N ARG A 167 -26.05 -14.31 -27.03
CA ARG A 167 -24.86 -15.17 -27.18
C ARG A 167 -25.19 -16.56 -27.68
N MET A 168 -26.31 -17.13 -27.24
CA MET A 168 -26.71 -18.49 -27.62
C MET A 168 -27.41 -18.57 -28.98
N ALA A 169 -27.96 -17.46 -29.49
CA ALA A 169 -28.47 -17.29 -30.88
C ALA A 169 -29.16 -18.57 -31.44
N GLY A 170 -30.24 -19.01 -30.83
CA GLY A 170 -30.98 -20.23 -31.23
C GLY A 170 -30.45 -21.58 -30.71
N ARG A 171 -29.36 -21.54 -29.93
CA ARG A 171 -28.78 -22.72 -29.25
C ARG A 171 -29.07 -22.75 -27.75
N LEU A 172 -30.01 -21.91 -27.28
CA LEU A 172 -30.40 -21.83 -25.88
C LEU A 172 -31.05 -23.15 -25.43
N THR A 173 -30.61 -23.71 -24.32
CA THR A 173 -31.13 -24.90 -23.72
C THR A 173 -31.62 -24.67 -22.29
N PRO A 174 -32.50 -25.52 -21.73
CA PRO A 174 -32.92 -25.39 -20.32
C PRO A 174 -31.77 -25.44 -19.32
N GLU A 175 -30.68 -26.12 -19.63
CA GLU A 175 -29.49 -26.17 -18.78
C GLU A 175 -28.82 -24.78 -18.68
N HIS A 176 -28.75 -24.03 -19.79
CA HIS A 176 -28.25 -22.66 -19.80
C HIS A 176 -29.10 -21.73 -18.94
N GLU A 177 -30.42 -21.85 -19.02
CA GLU A 177 -31.34 -21.03 -18.20
C GLU A 177 -31.22 -21.42 -16.71
N THR A 178 -31.15 -22.68 -16.40
CA THR A 178 -30.98 -23.19 -15.02
C THR A 178 -29.64 -22.65 -14.43
N ARG A 179 -28.59 -22.73 -15.22
CA ARG A 179 -27.28 -22.22 -14.78
C ARG A 179 -27.31 -20.72 -14.56
N LEU A 180 -27.93 -19.97 -15.45
CA LEU A 180 -28.05 -18.52 -15.28
C LEU A 180 -28.80 -18.17 -13.99
N GLN A 181 -29.92 -18.81 -13.70
CA GLN A 181 -30.67 -18.54 -12.47
C GLN A 181 -29.88 -18.90 -11.21
N TYR A 182 -29.09 -19.95 -11.25
CA TYR A 182 -28.20 -20.33 -10.15
C TYR A 182 -27.15 -19.24 -9.90
N GLU A 183 -26.45 -18.78 -10.94
CA GLU A 183 -25.40 -17.77 -10.81
C GLU A 183 -25.97 -16.43 -10.34
N LEU A 184 -27.11 -15.98 -10.89
CA LEU A 184 -27.80 -14.76 -10.45
C LEU A 184 -28.21 -14.84 -8.97
N GLY A 185 -28.74 -16.00 -8.54
CA GLY A 185 -29.10 -16.19 -7.13
C GLY A 185 -27.88 -16.14 -6.18
N VAL A 186 -26.70 -16.59 -6.62
CA VAL A 186 -25.45 -16.43 -5.84
C VAL A 186 -25.06 -14.96 -5.76
N MET A 187 -25.08 -14.22 -6.87
CA MET A 187 -24.71 -12.80 -6.92
C MET A 187 -25.63 -11.96 -6.03
N GLU A 188 -26.94 -12.20 -6.10
CA GLU A 188 -27.95 -11.56 -5.26
C GLU A 188 -27.73 -11.84 -3.77
N LYS A 189 -27.58 -13.12 -3.42
CA LYS A 189 -27.35 -13.55 -2.02
C LYS A 189 -26.07 -12.98 -1.42
N MET A 190 -25.05 -12.77 -2.24
CA MET A 190 -23.78 -12.17 -1.81
C MET A 190 -23.79 -10.65 -1.79
N GLY A 191 -24.86 -9.99 -2.31
CA GLY A 191 -25.02 -8.53 -2.32
C GLY A 191 -24.14 -7.82 -3.33
N PHE A 192 -23.81 -8.45 -4.47
CA PHE A 192 -22.93 -7.89 -5.50
C PHE A 192 -23.58 -7.58 -6.87
N PRO A 193 -24.90 -7.43 -7.03
CA PRO A 193 -25.48 -7.14 -8.34
C PRO A 193 -24.91 -5.88 -8.98
N GLY A 194 -24.75 -4.79 -8.21
CA GLY A 194 -24.18 -3.54 -8.69
C GLY A 194 -22.74 -3.69 -9.18
N TYR A 195 -21.93 -4.49 -8.51
CA TYR A 195 -20.55 -4.79 -8.96
C TYR A 195 -20.53 -5.41 -10.37
N PHE A 196 -21.40 -6.42 -10.60
CA PHE A 196 -21.48 -7.07 -11.91
C PHE A 196 -21.98 -6.13 -13.00
N LEU A 197 -22.92 -5.24 -12.67
CA LEU A 197 -23.40 -4.21 -13.61
C LEU A 197 -22.31 -3.22 -13.98
N VAL A 198 -21.55 -2.70 -13.00
CA VAL A 198 -20.41 -1.80 -13.24
C VAL A 198 -19.38 -2.45 -14.14
N VAL A 199 -18.99 -3.71 -13.83
CA VAL A 199 -17.99 -4.44 -14.63
C VAL A 199 -18.51 -4.71 -16.04
N ALA A 200 -19.78 -5.07 -16.19
CA ALA A 200 -20.39 -5.32 -17.50
C ALA A 200 -20.41 -4.05 -18.35
N ASP A 201 -20.71 -2.90 -17.77
CA ASP A 201 -20.72 -1.60 -18.45
C ASP A 201 -19.31 -1.20 -18.91
N LEU A 202 -18.30 -1.32 -18.03
CA LEU A 202 -16.89 -1.07 -18.38
C LEU A 202 -16.42 -1.97 -19.53
N VAL A 203 -16.76 -3.25 -19.50
CA VAL A 203 -16.40 -4.19 -20.57
C VAL A 203 -17.13 -3.89 -21.87
N ALA A 204 -18.41 -3.49 -21.79
CA ALA A 204 -19.19 -3.11 -22.97
C ALA A 204 -18.58 -1.88 -23.63
N HIS A 205 -18.30 -0.83 -22.85
CA HIS A 205 -17.66 0.39 -23.34
C HIS A 205 -16.31 0.13 -23.99
N ALA A 206 -15.46 -0.69 -23.33
CA ALA A 206 -14.14 -1.04 -23.86
C ALA A 206 -14.18 -1.83 -25.19
N LYS A 207 -15.32 -2.45 -25.54
CA LYS A 207 -15.51 -3.14 -26.82
C LYS A 207 -16.08 -2.27 -27.92
N GLU A 208 -16.66 -1.13 -27.57
CA GLU A 208 -17.22 -0.16 -28.52
C GLU A 208 -16.17 0.84 -29.01
N VAL A 209 -15.09 1.06 -28.23
CA VAL A 209 -13.96 1.94 -28.53
C VAL A 209 -12.81 1.16 -29.14
#